data_d75206ddf1d52950fd8f9567d878051e
#
_entry.id   d75206ddf1d52950fd8f9567d878051e
#
_cell.length_a   1.000
_cell.length_b   1.000
_cell.length_c   1.000
_cell.angle_alpha   90.00
_cell.angle_beta   90.00
_cell.angle_gamma   90.00
#
_symmetry.space_group_name_H-M   'P 1'
#
loop_
_entity.id
_entity.type
_entity.pdbx_description
1 polymer ?
#
loop_
_entity_poly.entity_id
_entity_poly.type
_entity_poly.pdbx_seq_one_letter_code
_entity_poly.pdbx_strand_id
1 'polypeptide(L)'
;VFIIDPDGILRAVFYYPQELGRNIDEILRAVKALQVSDQHKVAMPANWPNNELIGDKVIIPPATDEKTAKERLERAARKEIECYDWWFCYKSIK
;
A
#
# COMPACT_ATOMS: atom_id res chain seq x y z
N VAL A 1 0.48 -19.03 -6.89
CA VAL A 1 -0.38 -18.03 -7.54
C VAL A 1 0.45 -16.84 -7.96
N PHE A 2 0.28 -16.41 -9.19
CA PHE A 2 0.98 -15.27 -9.75
C PHE A 2 -0.04 -14.19 -10.09
N ILE A 3 0.19 -12.96 -9.64
CA ILE A 3 -0.60 -11.80 -10.03
C ILE A 3 0.19 -11.03 -11.08
N ILE A 4 -0.38 -10.97 -12.29
CA ILE A 4 0.25 -10.33 -13.44
C ILE A 4 -0.68 -9.21 -13.89
N ASP A 5 -0.13 -8.00 -14.09
CA ASP A 5 -0.94 -6.86 -14.48
C ASP A 5 -1.20 -6.82 -15.99
N PRO A 6 -2.04 -5.88 -16.48
CA PRO A 6 -2.33 -5.79 -17.91
C PRO A 6 -1.11 -5.52 -18.80
N ASP A 7 -0.03 -4.99 -18.24
CA ASP A 7 1.22 -4.75 -18.98
C ASP A 7 2.13 -5.97 -19.00
N GLY A 8 1.68 -7.10 -18.43
CA GLY A 8 2.45 -8.32 -18.37
C GLY A 8 3.50 -8.36 -17.28
N ILE A 9 3.44 -7.43 -16.31
CA ILE A 9 4.40 -7.35 -15.22
C ILE A 9 3.92 -8.20 -14.04
N LEU A 10 4.80 -9.05 -13.53
CA LEU A 10 4.54 -9.85 -12.34
C LEU A 10 4.58 -8.92 -11.12
N ARG A 11 3.47 -8.83 -10.42
CA ARG A 11 3.31 -7.90 -9.29
C ARG A 11 3.42 -8.59 -7.94
N ALA A 12 2.92 -9.81 -7.81
CA ALA A 12 2.95 -10.56 -6.57
C ALA A 12 2.94 -12.06 -6.84
N VAL A 13 3.55 -12.80 -5.93
CA VAL A 13 3.56 -14.27 -5.96
C VAL A 13 3.12 -14.78 -4.60
N PHE A 14 2.14 -15.68 -4.59
CA PHE A 14 1.75 -16.40 -3.40
C PHE A 14 2.22 -17.84 -3.55
N TYR A 15 3.13 -18.25 -2.71
CA TYR A 15 3.65 -19.62 -2.71
C TYR A 15 3.08 -20.37 -1.51
N TYR A 16 2.28 -21.39 -1.80
CA TYR A 16 1.64 -22.24 -0.78
C TYR A 16 2.21 -23.64 -0.84
N PRO A 17 2.65 -24.23 0.27
CA PRO A 17 2.98 -25.64 0.29
C PRO A 17 1.70 -26.48 0.19
N GLN A 18 1.86 -27.78 -0.11
CA GLN A 18 0.73 -28.68 -0.25
C GLN A 18 -0.14 -28.75 1.01
N GLU A 19 0.46 -28.58 2.17
CA GLU A 19 -0.20 -28.69 3.47
C GLU A 19 -1.07 -27.49 3.83
N LEU A 20 -0.96 -26.40 3.08
CA LEU A 20 -1.65 -25.15 3.38
C LEU A 20 -2.57 -24.75 2.23
N GLY A 21 -3.86 -24.68 2.52
CA GLY A 21 -4.86 -24.24 1.54
C GLY A 21 -4.69 -22.77 1.16
N ARG A 22 -5.01 -22.45 -0.09
CA ARG A 22 -4.96 -21.08 -0.59
C ARG A 22 -6.05 -20.23 0.03
N ASN A 23 -5.68 -19.03 0.46
CA ASN A 23 -6.64 -18.03 0.93
C ASN A 23 -7.11 -17.20 -0.27
N ILE A 24 -8.22 -17.62 -0.88
CA ILE A 24 -8.74 -16.97 -2.09
C ILE A 24 -9.19 -15.54 -1.80
N ASP A 25 -9.77 -15.28 -0.63
CA ASP A 25 -10.18 -13.93 -0.24
C ASP A 25 -8.98 -12.98 -0.17
N GLU A 26 -7.85 -13.44 0.36
CA GLU A 26 -6.62 -12.64 0.41
C GLU A 26 -6.05 -12.39 -0.99
N ILE A 27 -6.10 -13.37 -1.87
CA ILE A 27 -5.65 -13.19 -3.26
C ILE A 27 -6.52 -12.14 -3.96
N LEU A 28 -7.83 -12.19 -3.78
CA LEU A 28 -8.75 -11.19 -4.33
C LEU A 28 -8.50 -9.80 -3.74
N ARG A 29 -8.30 -9.74 -2.42
CA ARG A 29 -7.98 -8.48 -1.74
C ARG A 29 -6.70 -7.87 -2.31
N ALA A 30 -5.67 -8.68 -2.52
CA ALA A 30 -4.40 -8.23 -3.08
C ALA A 30 -4.57 -7.67 -4.51
N VAL A 31 -5.38 -8.32 -5.34
CA VAL A 31 -5.66 -7.82 -6.70
C VAL A 31 -6.35 -6.46 -6.63
N LYS A 32 -7.36 -6.31 -5.79
CA LYS A 32 -8.07 -5.04 -5.61
C LYS A 32 -7.14 -3.95 -5.09
N ALA A 33 -6.28 -4.28 -4.13
CA ALA A 33 -5.30 -3.34 -3.58
C ALA A 33 -4.33 -2.85 -4.66
N LEU A 34 -3.82 -3.76 -5.50
CA LEU A 34 -2.94 -3.40 -6.60
C LEU A 34 -3.63 -2.50 -7.63
N GLN A 35 -4.90 -2.76 -7.94
CA GLN A 35 -5.67 -1.91 -8.83
C GLN A 35 -5.84 -0.49 -8.29
N VAL A 36 -6.14 -0.36 -7.00
CA VAL A 36 -6.25 0.95 -6.35
C VAL A 36 -4.89 1.65 -6.31
N SER A 37 -3.84 0.92 -6.00
CA SER A 37 -2.46 1.44 -6.02
C SER A 37 -2.11 2.04 -7.38
N ASP A 38 -2.39 1.32 -8.46
CA ASP A 38 -2.10 1.77 -9.82
C ASP A 38 -2.96 2.97 -10.21
N GLN A 39 -4.23 2.97 -9.85
CA GLN A 39 -5.16 4.04 -10.16
C GLN A 39 -4.80 5.36 -9.48
N HIS A 40 -4.43 5.31 -8.21
CA HIS A 40 -4.16 6.49 -7.38
C HIS A 40 -2.68 6.78 -7.17
N LYS A 41 -1.79 5.94 -7.69
CA LYS A 41 -0.33 6.06 -7.54
C LYS A 41 0.08 6.15 -6.07
N VAL A 42 -0.43 5.22 -5.28
CA VAL A 42 -0.19 5.12 -3.83
C VAL A 42 0.30 3.71 -3.49
N ALA A 43 0.87 3.56 -2.30
CA ALA A 43 1.16 2.25 -1.74
C ALA A 43 0.00 1.80 -0.86
N MET A 44 -0.14 0.50 -0.69
CA MET A 44 -1.25 -0.07 0.06
C MET A 44 -0.74 -0.69 1.36
N PRO A 45 -1.42 -0.45 2.48
CA PRO A 45 -1.03 -1.08 3.73
C PRO A 45 -1.46 -2.55 3.77
N ALA A 46 -0.82 -3.30 4.67
CA ALA A 46 -1.23 -4.69 4.93
C ALA A 46 -2.71 -4.75 5.27
N ASN A 47 -3.39 -5.78 4.78
CA ASN A 47 -4.81 -6.04 5.05
C ASN A 47 -5.78 -4.95 4.56
N TRP A 48 -5.31 -3.98 3.75
CA TRP A 48 -6.21 -2.96 3.23
C TRP A 48 -7.47 -3.62 2.63
N PRO A 49 -8.70 -3.13 2.85
CA PRO A 49 -9.05 -1.87 3.52
C PRO A 49 -9.19 -1.96 5.05
N ASN A 50 -8.70 -3.00 5.67
CA ASN A 50 -8.85 -3.23 7.11
C ASN A 50 -7.50 -3.26 7.83
N ASN A 51 -6.63 -2.30 7.52
CA ASN A 51 -5.34 -2.20 8.22
C ASN A 51 -5.56 -1.79 9.67
N GLU A 52 -4.84 -2.42 10.59
CA GLU A 52 -5.03 -2.20 12.02
C GLU A 52 -4.58 -0.82 12.51
N LEU A 53 -3.73 -0.12 11.75
CA LEU A 53 -3.25 1.21 12.13
C LEU A 53 -4.01 2.33 11.42
N ILE A 54 -4.25 2.20 10.13
CA ILE A 54 -4.80 3.28 9.31
C ILE A 54 -6.12 2.93 8.60
N GLY A 55 -6.65 1.72 8.83
CA GLY A 55 -7.95 1.32 8.28
C GLY A 55 -7.96 1.26 6.76
N ASP A 56 -8.85 2.03 6.13
CA ASP A 56 -9.01 2.08 4.68
C ASP A 56 -8.19 3.17 4.00
N LYS A 57 -7.33 3.85 4.73
CA LYS A 57 -6.42 4.86 4.18
C LYS A 57 -5.28 4.18 3.41
N VAL A 58 -4.62 4.95 2.58
CA VAL A 58 -3.52 4.47 1.74
C VAL A 58 -2.22 5.16 2.13
N ILE A 59 -1.10 4.54 1.76
CA ILE A 59 0.23 5.03 2.10
C ILE A 59 0.72 5.91 0.95
N ILE A 60 1.21 7.11 1.30
CA ILE A 60 1.90 7.97 0.35
C ILE A 60 3.25 7.30 0.04
N PRO A 61 3.63 7.14 -1.24
CA PRO A 61 4.88 6.46 -1.57
C PRO A 61 6.05 7.01 -0.76
N PRO A 62 6.93 6.16 -0.23
CA PRO A 62 7.99 6.60 0.68
C PRO A 62 8.95 7.58 0.01
N ALA A 63 9.49 8.49 0.82
CA ALA A 63 10.51 9.42 0.37
C ALA A 63 11.78 8.65 0.01
N THR A 64 12.38 8.99 -1.13
CA THR A 64 13.60 8.35 -1.62
C THR A 64 14.84 9.20 -1.42
N ASP A 65 14.69 10.42 -0.91
CA ASP A 65 15.78 11.33 -0.61
C ASP A 65 15.52 12.12 0.68
N GLU A 66 16.57 12.75 1.18
CA GLU A 66 16.51 13.49 2.44
C GLU A 66 15.60 14.72 2.34
N LYS A 67 15.61 15.39 1.20
CA LYS A 67 14.79 16.58 0.99
C LYS A 67 13.31 16.26 1.08
N THR A 68 12.86 15.22 0.40
CA THR A 68 11.46 14.77 0.45
C THR A 68 11.08 14.31 1.86
N ALA A 69 11.98 13.61 2.56
CA ALA A 69 11.74 13.19 3.94
C ALA A 69 11.51 14.39 4.86
N LYS A 70 12.33 15.42 4.75
CA LYS A 70 12.16 16.66 5.53
C LYS A 70 10.87 17.38 5.19
N GLU A 71 10.53 17.48 3.90
CA GLU A 71 9.27 18.10 3.45
C GLU A 71 8.06 17.37 4.04
N ARG A 72 8.13 16.03 4.13
CA ARG A 72 7.05 15.24 4.72
C ARG A 72 6.85 15.52 6.18
N LEU A 73 7.94 15.63 6.94
CA LEU A 73 7.86 15.98 8.36
C LEU A 73 7.28 17.38 8.55
N GLU A 74 7.67 18.34 7.71
CA GLU A 74 7.14 19.69 7.75
C GLU A 74 5.64 19.73 7.40
N ARG A 75 5.23 18.98 6.37
CA ARG A 75 3.83 18.90 5.97
C ARG A 75 2.98 18.23 7.05
N ALA A 76 3.51 17.22 7.73
CA ALA A 76 2.84 16.58 8.85
C ALA A 76 2.67 17.55 10.03
N ALA A 77 3.71 18.33 10.33
CA ALA A 77 3.65 19.36 11.38
C ALA A 77 2.62 20.43 11.07
N ARG A 78 2.41 20.77 9.79
CA ARG A 78 1.37 21.73 9.36
C ARG A 78 -0.01 21.07 9.19
N LYS A 79 -0.12 19.76 9.50
CA LYS A 79 -1.37 18.99 9.37
C LYS A 79 -1.89 18.90 7.93
N GLU A 80 -1.02 19.03 6.94
CA GLU A 80 -1.37 18.84 5.53
C GLU A 80 -1.49 17.36 5.17
N ILE A 81 -0.67 16.52 5.81
CA ILE A 81 -0.71 15.05 5.69
C ILE A 81 -0.57 14.42 7.06
N GLU A 82 -0.97 13.17 7.18
CA GLU A 82 -0.82 12.40 8.42
C GLU A 82 0.36 11.46 8.27
N CYS A 83 1.28 11.46 9.23
CA CYS A 83 2.46 10.60 9.22
C CYS A 83 2.73 10.05 10.62
N TYR A 84 3.13 8.77 10.67
CA TYR A 84 3.79 8.23 11.86
C TYR A 84 5.26 8.66 11.90
N ASP A 85 5.87 8.74 10.72
CA ASP A 85 7.21 9.28 10.53
C ASP A 85 7.37 9.64 9.04
N TRP A 86 8.52 10.19 8.65
CA TRP A 86 8.77 10.60 7.27
C TRP A 86 8.62 9.44 6.26
N TRP A 87 8.83 8.21 6.70
CA TRP A 87 8.73 7.02 5.85
C TRP A 87 7.35 6.37 5.87
N PHE A 88 6.45 6.84 6.75
CA PHE A 88 5.10 6.29 6.86
C PHE A 88 4.06 7.42 6.94
N CYS A 89 3.72 7.93 5.77
CA CYS A 89 2.69 8.95 5.63
C CYS A 89 1.48 8.35 4.91
N TYR A 90 0.29 8.74 5.31
CA TYR A 90 -0.93 8.15 4.80
C TYR A 90 -2.00 9.21 4.57
N LYS A 91 -2.99 8.86 3.74
CA LYS A 91 -4.10 9.75 3.39
C LYS A 91 -5.33 8.94 3.02
N SER A 92 -6.50 9.60 3.07
CA SER A 92 -7.73 9.03 2.53
C SER A 92 -7.78 9.23 1.02
N ILE A 93 -8.33 8.24 0.29
CA ILE A 93 -8.62 8.37 -1.14
C ILE A 93 -10.11 8.62 -1.41
N LYS A 94 -10.87 8.75 -0.33
CA LYS A 94 -12.32 9.04 -0.41
C LYS A 94 -12.59 10.53 -0.33
#